data_d2f6f1cf64578f1e9955ad135efd6442
#
_entry.id   d2f6f1cf64578f1e9955ad135efd6442
#
_cell.length_a   1.000
_cell.length_b   1.000
_cell.length_c   1.000
_cell.angle_alpha   90.00
_cell.angle_beta   90.00
_cell.angle_gamma   90.00
#
_symmetry.space_group_name_H-M   'P 1'
#
loop_
_entity.id
_entity.type
_entity.pdbx_description
1 polymer ?
#
loop_
_entity_poly.entity_id
_entity_poly.type
_entity_poly.pdbx_seq_one_letter_code
_entity_poly.pdbx_strand_id
1 'polypeptide(L)'
;FDFMIKNKNIYRKEETLMAQLWGGRFTKETDQLVYNFNASISFDQKFYKQDIRGSIAHVTMLASVGVLTEEERDQIIDGLKGISKDIQTGAVEITSEYEDIHSFVEANLIDRIGDVGKKLHTGRSRNDQVALDMKLYTRDEIVDIKYLLKELMETLHRIMKEHIDTFMPGFTHLQKAQPVTLAHHVGAYMEMFKRDYS
;
A
#
# COMPACT_ATOMS: atom_id res chain seq x y z
N PHE A 1 38.99 19.79 37.20
CA PHE A 1 39.19 21.16 36.79
C PHE A 1 38.80 21.24 35.33
N ASP A 2 37.76 22.01 35.02
CA ASP A 2 37.37 22.42 33.66
C ASP A 2 37.18 21.35 32.59
N PHE A 3 36.21 20.43 32.78
CA PHE A 3 35.70 19.64 31.65
C PHE A 3 34.23 19.23 31.80
N MET A 4 33.43 20.03 32.45
CA MET A 4 32.00 19.71 32.68
C MET A 4 31.06 20.90 32.50
N ILE A 5 31.24 21.69 31.46
CA ILE A 5 30.20 22.64 31.03
C ILE A 5 30.31 22.79 29.51
N LYS A 6 29.57 21.96 28.78
CA LYS A 6 29.02 22.27 27.44
C LYS A 6 28.44 21.04 26.83
N ASN A 7 27.21 20.70 27.18
CA ASN A 7 26.25 20.11 26.27
C ASN A 7 24.88 20.11 26.94
N LYS A 8 24.35 21.31 27.15
CA LYS A 8 22.88 21.49 27.25
C LYS A 8 22.35 21.79 25.84
N ASN A 9 22.39 20.84 24.98
CA ASN A 9 21.43 20.80 23.90
C ASN A 9 20.11 20.34 24.53
N ILE A 10 19.39 21.32 25.00
CA ILE A 10 17.98 21.25 25.28
C ILE A 10 17.34 20.94 23.92
N TYR A 11 17.08 19.66 23.65
CA TYR A 11 16.08 19.30 22.67
C TYR A 11 14.78 19.90 23.20
N ARG A 12 14.44 21.09 22.70
CA ARG A 12 13.07 21.54 22.68
C ARG A 12 12.33 20.42 21.93
N LYS A 13 11.59 19.60 22.67
CA LYS A 13 10.44 18.92 22.14
C LYS A 13 9.53 20.03 21.65
N GLU A 14 9.68 20.45 20.40
CA GLU A 14 8.58 21.05 19.68
C GLU A 14 7.51 19.96 19.73
N GLU A 15 6.45 20.23 20.47
CA GLU A 15 5.21 19.47 20.39
C GLU A 15 4.90 19.40 18.91
N THR A 16 5.03 18.21 18.33
CA THR A 16 4.69 17.95 16.95
C THR A 16 3.18 18.14 16.89
N LEU A 17 2.76 19.37 16.55
CA LEU A 17 1.38 19.63 16.18
C LEU A 17 1.07 18.61 15.11
N MET A 18 0.11 17.71 15.38
CA MET A 18 -0.37 16.76 14.40
C MET A 18 -0.61 17.51 13.11
N ALA A 19 0.12 17.16 12.05
CA ALA A 19 0.13 17.91 10.80
C ALA A 19 -1.23 17.75 10.10
N GLN A 20 -2.21 18.52 10.56
CA GLN A 20 -3.48 18.67 9.85
C GLN A 20 -3.24 19.58 8.65
N LEU A 21 -3.19 18.97 7.46
CA LEU A 21 -3.13 19.70 6.18
C LEU A 21 -4.40 20.52 5.91
N TRP A 22 -5.44 20.34 6.74
CA TRP A 22 -6.71 21.06 6.70
C TRP A 22 -7.12 21.47 8.13
N GLY A 23 -7.26 22.73 8.38
CA GLY A 23 -7.66 23.24 9.71
C GLY A 23 -8.59 24.45 9.59
N GLY A 24 -8.41 25.24 8.57
CA GLY A 24 -9.24 26.41 8.29
C GLY A 24 -9.42 27.33 9.51
N ARG A 25 -10.66 27.43 10.00
CA ARG A 25 -11.04 28.27 11.14
C ARG A 25 -10.97 27.56 12.50
N PHE A 26 -10.65 26.26 12.51
CA PHE A 26 -10.61 25.50 13.74
C PHE A 26 -9.27 25.70 14.45
N THR A 27 -9.34 26.11 15.72
CA THR A 27 -8.16 26.37 16.57
C THR A 27 -8.02 25.36 17.70
N LYS A 28 -9.01 24.45 17.86
CA LYS A 28 -8.96 23.38 18.87
C LYS A 28 -8.34 22.15 18.24
N GLU A 29 -7.53 21.47 19.02
CA GLU A 29 -7.06 20.13 18.68
C GLU A 29 -8.23 19.16 18.54
N THR A 30 -8.14 18.24 17.59
CA THR A 30 -9.14 17.18 17.42
C THR A 30 -9.06 16.23 18.61
N ASP A 31 -10.21 15.85 19.16
CA ASP A 31 -10.29 14.86 20.22
C ASP A 31 -9.63 13.54 19.74
N GLN A 32 -8.80 12.94 20.60
CA GLN A 32 -8.02 11.74 20.23
C GLN A 32 -8.92 10.56 19.80
N LEU A 33 -10.11 10.43 20.40
CA LEU A 33 -11.06 9.39 20.01
C LEU A 33 -11.57 9.60 18.58
N VAL A 34 -11.87 10.85 18.22
CA VAL A 34 -12.32 11.23 16.87
C VAL A 34 -11.19 11.03 15.86
N TYR A 35 -9.97 11.42 16.22
CA TYR A 35 -8.80 11.18 15.39
C TYR A 35 -8.60 9.69 15.11
N ASN A 36 -8.57 8.87 16.14
CA ASN A 36 -8.40 7.42 16.02
C ASN A 36 -9.52 6.75 15.23
N PHE A 37 -10.74 7.26 15.34
CA PHE A 37 -11.90 6.74 14.60
C PHE A 37 -11.78 7.04 13.09
N ASN A 38 -11.26 8.19 12.73
CA ASN A 38 -11.12 8.62 11.34
C ASN A 38 -9.83 8.10 10.69
N ALA A 39 -8.79 7.82 11.47
CA ALA A 39 -7.49 7.43 10.94
C ALA A 39 -7.53 6.09 10.20
N SER A 40 -7.00 6.08 8.98
CA SER A 40 -6.91 4.90 8.11
C SER A 40 -5.48 4.39 7.93
N ILE A 41 -4.47 5.12 8.42
CA ILE A 41 -3.04 4.81 8.21
C ILE A 41 -2.66 3.37 8.57
N SER A 42 -3.32 2.77 9.57
CA SER A 42 -3.04 1.41 10.02
C SER A 42 -3.27 0.33 8.95
N PHE A 43 -4.14 0.59 7.97
CA PHE A 43 -4.45 -0.33 6.89
C PHE A 43 -4.13 0.23 5.50
N ASP A 44 -4.22 1.54 5.27
CA ASP A 44 -3.98 2.14 3.97
C ASP A 44 -2.48 2.31 3.63
N GLN A 45 -1.58 2.25 4.62
CA GLN A 45 -0.14 2.21 4.40
C GLN A 45 0.31 1.13 3.40
N LYS A 46 -0.50 0.08 3.20
CA LYS A 46 -0.18 -1.02 2.28
C LYS A 46 -0.06 -0.56 0.83
N PHE A 47 -0.79 0.48 0.45
CA PHE A 47 -0.80 0.96 -0.93
C PHE A 47 -0.02 2.27 -1.16
N TYR A 48 0.96 2.59 -0.30
CA TYR A 48 1.82 3.76 -0.50
C TYR A 48 2.49 3.80 -1.89
N LYS A 49 2.81 2.61 -2.45
CA LYS A 49 3.41 2.52 -3.80
C LYS A 49 2.43 2.97 -4.89
N GLN A 50 1.17 2.61 -4.71
CA GLN A 50 0.10 2.96 -5.63
C GLN A 50 -0.23 4.46 -5.54
N ASP A 51 -0.27 5.02 -4.34
CA ASP A 51 -0.43 6.45 -4.12
C ASP A 51 0.69 7.25 -4.80
N ILE A 52 1.95 6.87 -4.59
CA ILE A 52 3.10 7.51 -5.25
C ILE A 52 3.00 7.36 -6.77
N ARG A 53 2.64 6.19 -7.30
CA ARG A 53 2.46 5.96 -8.74
C ARG A 53 1.35 6.84 -9.33
N GLY A 54 0.21 6.92 -8.65
CA GLY A 54 -0.91 7.79 -9.03
C GLY A 54 -0.54 9.27 -8.99
N SER A 55 0.19 9.68 -7.97
CA SER A 55 0.69 11.04 -7.78
C SER A 55 1.70 11.45 -8.85
N ILE A 56 2.62 10.57 -9.25
CA ILE A 56 3.53 10.80 -10.38
C ILE A 56 2.76 11.01 -11.69
N ALA A 57 1.75 10.19 -11.96
CA ALA A 57 0.92 10.36 -13.16
C ALA A 57 0.15 11.69 -13.13
N HIS A 58 -0.37 12.08 -11.95
CA HIS A 58 -1.10 13.32 -11.78
C HIS A 58 -0.23 14.56 -12.04
N VAL A 59 0.97 14.64 -11.45
CA VAL A 59 1.85 15.80 -11.70
C VAL A 59 2.38 15.84 -13.13
N THR A 60 2.57 14.68 -13.76
CA THR A 60 2.92 14.61 -15.18
C THR A 60 1.81 15.21 -16.05
N MET A 61 0.55 14.90 -15.74
CA MET A 61 -0.61 15.49 -16.41
C MET A 61 -0.68 17.00 -16.15
N LEU A 62 -0.52 17.47 -14.89
CA LEU A 62 -0.57 18.90 -14.57
C LEU A 62 0.50 19.70 -15.34
N ALA A 63 1.69 19.17 -15.52
CA ALA A 63 2.72 19.80 -16.34
C ALA A 63 2.32 19.81 -17.83
N SER A 64 1.76 18.72 -18.36
CA SER A 64 1.35 18.65 -19.76
C SER A 64 0.27 19.65 -20.15
N VAL A 65 -0.54 20.10 -19.18
CA VAL A 65 -1.58 21.13 -19.38
C VAL A 65 -1.14 22.52 -18.92
N GLY A 66 0.14 22.72 -18.55
CA GLY A 66 0.72 24.00 -18.21
C GLY A 66 0.35 24.56 -16.82
N VAL A 67 -0.16 23.70 -15.91
CA VAL A 67 -0.44 24.06 -14.51
C VAL A 67 0.84 24.04 -13.67
N LEU A 68 1.75 23.11 -13.96
CA LEU A 68 3.09 23.05 -13.40
C LEU A 68 4.12 23.30 -14.48
N THR A 69 5.29 23.83 -14.07
CA THR A 69 6.45 23.82 -14.97
C THR A 69 7.07 22.42 -15.04
N GLU A 70 7.92 22.18 -16.02
CA GLU A 70 8.63 20.89 -16.13
C GLU A 70 9.59 20.68 -14.95
N GLU A 71 10.23 21.74 -14.48
CA GLU A 71 11.13 21.71 -13.34
C GLU A 71 10.38 21.36 -12.04
N GLU A 72 9.18 21.93 -11.82
CA GLU A 72 8.34 21.62 -10.67
C GLU A 72 7.85 20.16 -10.69
N ARG A 73 7.43 19.68 -11.87
CA ARG A 73 7.08 18.27 -12.09
C ARG A 73 8.24 17.35 -11.70
N ASP A 74 9.44 17.62 -12.21
CA ASP A 74 10.61 16.77 -11.98
C ASP A 74 11.03 16.78 -10.51
N GLN A 75 11.01 17.92 -9.85
CA GLN A 75 11.26 18.01 -8.41
C GLN A 75 10.26 17.17 -7.60
N ILE A 76 8.96 17.23 -7.91
CA ILE A 76 7.94 16.45 -7.23
C ILE A 76 8.14 14.96 -7.48
N ILE A 77 8.40 14.55 -8.73
CA ILE A 77 8.63 13.14 -9.10
C ILE A 77 9.85 12.58 -8.37
N ASP A 78 10.96 13.32 -8.33
CA ASP A 78 12.17 12.88 -7.64
C ASP A 78 11.97 12.80 -6.12
N GLY A 79 11.24 13.76 -5.54
CA GLY A 79 10.83 13.72 -4.15
C GLY A 79 10.00 12.48 -3.82
N LEU A 80 8.98 12.17 -4.62
CA LEU A 80 8.11 11.01 -4.46
C LEU A 80 8.88 9.68 -4.60
N LYS A 81 9.77 9.56 -5.58
CA LYS A 81 10.64 8.39 -5.75
C LYS A 81 11.59 8.22 -4.56
N GLY A 82 12.13 9.32 -4.03
CA GLY A 82 12.95 9.32 -2.83
C GLY A 82 12.19 8.79 -1.62
N ILE A 83 10.95 9.27 -1.38
CA ILE A 83 10.08 8.78 -0.30
C ILE A 83 9.82 7.27 -0.45
N SER A 84 9.45 6.82 -1.65
CA SER A 84 9.25 5.39 -1.91
C SER A 84 10.47 4.55 -1.57
N LYS A 85 11.67 5.02 -1.94
CA LYS A 85 12.93 4.34 -1.63
C LYS A 85 13.19 4.30 -0.14
N ASP A 86 12.97 5.41 0.57
CA ASP A 86 13.24 5.50 2.00
C ASP A 86 12.31 4.61 2.81
N ILE A 87 11.02 4.50 2.43
CA ILE A 87 10.09 3.53 3.03
C ILE A 87 10.56 2.09 2.76
N GLN A 88 10.95 1.76 1.52
CA GLN A 88 11.41 0.41 1.16
C GLN A 88 12.67 -0.02 1.92
N THR A 89 13.57 0.92 2.18
CA THR A 89 14.83 0.65 2.91
C THR A 89 14.69 0.74 4.41
N GLY A 90 13.53 1.15 4.93
CA GLY A 90 13.31 1.38 6.35
C GLY A 90 13.98 2.65 6.88
N ALA A 91 14.46 3.56 6.01
CA ALA A 91 15.03 4.85 6.40
C ALA A 91 13.95 5.81 6.92
N VAL A 92 12.72 5.64 6.46
CA VAL A 92 11.52 6.36 6.95
C VAL A 92 10.47 5.32 7.32
N GLU A 93 9.97 5.42 8.55
CA GLU A 93 8.89 4.56 9.06
C GLU A 93 7.56 5.28 8.94
N ILE A 94 6.52 4.55 8.51
CA ILE A 94 5.16 5.07 8.45
C ILE A 94 4.58 5.01 9.87
N THR A 95 4.27 6.17 10.45
CA THR A 95 3.81 6.29 11.82
C THR A 95 2.33 6.65 11.91
N SER A 96 1.70 6.36 13.06
CA SER A 96 0.30 6.70 13.35
C SER A 96 0.06 8.19 13.67
N GLU A 97 1.07 9.04 13.51
CA GLU A 97 0.95 10.49 13.66
C GLU A 97 0.15 11.15 12.51
N TYR A 98 0.01 10.43 11.40
CA TYR A 98 -0.75 10.86 10.24
C TYR A 98 -2.10 10.12 10.16
N GLU A 99 -3.12 10.84 9.68
CA GLU A 99 -4.47 10.29 9.53
C GLU A 99 -4.53 9.17 8.46
N ASP A 100 -3.85 9.39 7.34
CA ASP A 100 -3.82 8.49 6.20
C ASP A 100 -2.44 8.49 5.50
N ILE A 101 -2.22 7.51 4.62
CA ILE A 101 -0.98 7.37 3.85
C ILE A 101 -0.73 8.56 2.93
N HIS A 102 -1.77 9.17 2.43
CA HIS A 102 -1.68 10.30 1.51
C HIS A 102 -1.15 11.54 2.24
N SER A 103 -1.64 11.81 3.45
CA SER A 103 -1.13 12.89 4.31
C SER A 103 0.31 12.65 4.70
N PHE A 104 0.68 11.40 4.98
CA PHE A 104 2.06 11.01 5.26
C PHE A 104 2.97 11.31 4.05
N VAL A 105 2.60 10.86 2.85
CA VAL A 105 3.40 11.09 1.64
C VAL A 105 3.50 12.59 1.32
N GLU A 106 2.40 13.33 1.41
CA GLU A 106 2.35 14.76 1.14
C GLU A 106 3.22 15.55 2.13
N ALA A 107 3.15 15.26 3.44
CA ALA A 107 3.97 15.92 4.45
C ALA A 107 5.46 15.66 4.22
N ASN A 108 5.87 14.40 4.01
CA ASN A 108 7.25 14.05 3.70
C ASN A 108 7.75 14.69 2.40
N LEU A 109 6.87 14.87 1.40
CA LEU A 109 7.21 15.57 0.17
C LEU A 109 7.46 17.05 0.44
N ILE A 110 6.58 17.71 1.18
CA ILE A 110 6.73 19.14 1.55
C ILE A 110 8.01 19.36 2.36
N ASP A 111 8.31 18.50 3.31
CA ASP A 111 9.55 18.59 4.11
C ASP A 111 10.79 18.45 3.23
N ARG A 112 10.73 17.68 2.17
CA ARG A 112 11.86 17.39 1.26
C ARG A 112 12.09 18.48 0.22
N ILE A 113 11.03 19.03 -0.38
CA ILE A 113 11.11 19.96 -1.52
C ILE A 113 10.44 21.32 -1.28
N GLY A 114 9.91 21.56 -0.07
CA GLY A 114 9.28 22.82 0.30
C GLY A 114 7.94 23.08 -0.39
N ASP A 115 7.63 24.36 -0.66
CA ASP A 115 6.32 24.79 -1.18
C ASP A 115 5.93 24.18 -2.54
N VAL A 116 6.90 23.72 -3.33
CA VAL A 116 6.60 23.02 -4.58
C VAL A 116 5.85 21.71 -4.31
N GLY A 117 6.12 21.04 -3.19
CA GLY A 117 5.41 19.83 -2.77
C GLY A 117 3.91 20.03 -2.56
N LYS A 118 3.49 21.22 -2.12
CA LYS A 118 2.07 21.56 -1.92
C LYS A 118 1.28 21.57 -3.22
N LYS A 119 1.94 21.76 -4.36
CA LYS A 119 1.29 21.76 -5.67
C LYS A 119 0.81 20.39 -6.14
N LEU A 120 1.28 19.31 -5.50
CA LEU A 120 0.86 17.94 -5.80
C LEU A 120 -0.67 17.77 -5.75
N HIS A 121 -1.34 18.43 -4.81
CA HIS A 121 -2.79 18.29 -4.59
C HIS A 121 -3.65 19.17 -5.52
N THR A 122 -3.04 19.92 -6.45
CA THR A 122 -3.74 20.84 -7.36
C THR A 122 -4.78 20.10 -8.20
N GLY A 123 -6.04 20.55 -8.14
CA GLY A 123 -7.14 19.97 -8.93
C GLY A 123 -7.50 18.53 -8.57
N ARG A 124 -7.16 18.06 -7.39
CA ARG A 124 -7.37 16.68 -6.92
C ARG A 124 -8.20 16.68 -5.62
N SER A 125 -9.07 15.70 -5.47
CA SER A 125 -9.76 15.40 -4.21
C SER A 125 -9.15 14.15 -3.57
N ARG A 126 -9.14 14.09 -2.24
CA ARG A 126 -8.78 12.86 -1.51
C ARG A 126 -9.63 11.66 -1.97
N ASN A 127 -10.90 11.89 -2.31
CA ASN A 127 -11.80 10.82 -2.74
C ASN A 127 -11.38 10.16 -4.06
N ASP A 128 -10.98 10.95 -5.07
CA ASP A 128 -10.51 10.37 -6.35
C ASP A 128 -9.13 9.70 -6.19
N GLN A 129 -8.28 10.24 -5.33
CA GLN A 129 -6.97 9.67 -4.98
C GLN A 129 -7.13 8.28 -4.37
N VAL A 130 -7.90 8.16 -3.29
CA VAL A 130 -8.16 6.88 -2.61
C VAL A 130 -8.79 5.86 -3.56
N ALA A 131 -9.77 6.27 -4.38
CA ALA A 131 -10.42 5.38 -5.34
C ALA A 131 -9.45 4.86 -6.41
N LEU A 132 -8.52 5.70 -6.88
CA LEU A 132 -7.47 5.29 -7.82
C LEU A 132 -6.52 4.28 -7.17
N ASP A 133 -6.03 4.59 -5.97
CA ASP A 133 -5.03 3.78 -5.27
C ASP A 133 -5.57 2.41 -4.92
N MET A 134 -6.82 2.33 -4.46
CA MET A 134 -7.51 1.05 -4.23
C MET A 134 -7.64 0.22 -5.50
N LYS A 135 -7.96 0.84 -6.64
CA LYS A 135 -8.01 0.13 -7.94
C LYS A 135 -6.63 -0.36 -8.37
N LEU A 136 -5.60 0.46 -8.22
CA LEU A 136 -4.24 0.08 -8.57
C LEU A 136 -3.74 -1.05 -7.65
N TYR A 137 -3.96 -0.92 -6.34
CA TYR A 137 -3.61 -1.95 -5.36
C TYR A 137 -4.29 -3.28 -5.66
N THR A 138 -5.62 -3.26 -5.87
CA THR A 138 -6.38 -4.47 -6.20
C THR A 138 -5.87 -5.13 -7.47
N ARG A 139 -5.49 -4.36 -8.50
CA ARG A 139 -4.91 -4.91 -9.74
C ARG A 139 -3.57 -5.58 -9.51
N ASP A 140 -2.71 -4.97 -8.70
CA ASP A 140 -1.41 -5.52 -8.36
C ASP A 140 -1.58 -6.84 -7.56
N GLU A 141 -2.46 -6.86 -6.54
CA GLU A 141 -2.78 -8.07 -5.75
C GLU A 141 -3.39 -9.19 -6.59
N ILE A 142 -4.24 -8.87 -7.56
CA ILE A 142 -4.78 -9.88 -8.50
C ILE A 142 -3.66 -10.55 -9.30
N VAL A 143 -2.65 -9.82 -9.72
CA VAL A 143 -1.50 -10.39 -10.45
C VAL A 143 -0.75 -11.39 -9.55
N ASP A 144 -0.51 -11.02 -8.31
CA ASP A 144 0.19 -11.88 -7.34
C ASP A 144 -0.62 -13.13 -6.99
N ILE A 145 -1.94 -12.97 -6.75
CA ILE A 145 -2.84 -14.11 -6.51
C ILE A 145 -2.87 -15.05 -7.71
N LYS A 146 -2.94 -14.54 -8.94
CA LYS A 146 -2.89 -15.37 -10.16
C LYS A 146 -1.59 -16.14 -10.27
N TYR A 147 -0.46 -15.52 -9.91
CA TYR A 147 0.82 -16.23 -9.87
C TYR A 147 0.80 -17.39 -8.86
N LEU A 148 0.35 -17.16 -7.63
CA LEU A 148 0.26 -18.18 -6.59
C LEU A 148 -0.73 -19.31 -6.96
N LEU A 149 -1.86 -18.98 -7.57
CA LEU A 149 -2.81 -20.00 -8.08
C LEU A 149 -2.17 -20.88 -9.15
N LYS A 150 -1.38 -20.29 -10.04
CA LYS A 150 -0.66 -21.05 -11.07
C LYS A 150 0.34 -22.03 -10.45
N GLU A 151 1.15 -21.62 -9.48
CA GLU A 151 2.09 -22.49 -8.77
C GLU A 151 1.36 -23.63 -8.03
N LEU A 152 0.22 -23.31 -7.40
CA LEU A 152 -0.62 -24.33 -6.76
C LEU A 152 -1.14 -25.34 -7.78
N MET A 153 -1.69 -24.90 -8.91
CA MET A 153 -2.17 -25.80 -9.96
C MET A 153 -1.07 -26.65 -10.57
N GLU A 154 0.14 -26.13 -10.77
CA GLU A 154 1.30 -26.89 -11.22
C GLU A 154 1.67 -27.99 -10.21
N THR A 155 1.60 -27.69 -8.92
CA THR A 155 1.84 -28.66 -7.84
C THR A 155 0.78 -29.77 -7.84
N LEU A 156 -0.52 -29.38 -7.93
CA LEU A 156 -1.61 -30.36 -8.01
C LEU A 156 -1.48 -31.24 -9.25
N HIS A 157 -1.11 -30.67 -10.40
CA HIS A 157 -0.89 -31.42 -11.62
C HIS A 157 0.25 -32.45 -11.47
N ARG A 158 1.34 -32.10 -10.80
CA ARG A 158 2.44 -33.01 -10.51
C ARG A 158 1.97 -34.20 -9.64
N ILE A 159 1.21 -33.90 -8.56
CA ILE A 159 0.63 -34.93 -7.68
C ILE A 159 -0.33 -35.85 -8.47
N MET A 160 -1.15 -35.30 -9.37
CA MET A 160 -2.04 -36.09 -10.20
C MET A 160 -1.27 -37.08 -11.09
N LYS A 161 -0.16 -36.64 -11.72
CA LYS A 161 0.70 -37.52 -12.55
C LYS A 161 1.34 -38.63 -11.74
N GLU A 162 1.82 -38.32 -10.54
CA GLU A 162 2.48 -39.32 -9.67
C GLU A 162 1.51 -40.38 -9.11
N HIS A 163 0.21 -40.04 -8.99
CA HIS A 163 -0.78 -40.84 -8.30
C HIS A 163 -1.99 -41.24 -9.18
N ILE A 164 -1.74 -41.41 -10.47
CA ILE A 164 -2.82 -41.75 -11.43
C ILE A 164 -3.44 -43.10 -11.11
N ASP A 165 -2.66 -44.06 -10.62
CA ASP A 165 -3.07 -45.43 -10.27
C ASP A 165 -3.17 -45.66 -8.75
N THR A 166 -3.09 -44.60 -7.93
CA THR A 166 -3.22 -44.70 -6.49
C THR A 166 -4.69 -44.73 -6.08
N PHE A 167 -5.21 -45.88 -5.74
CA PHE A 167 -6.63 -46.04 -5.31
C PHE A 167 -6.84 -45.63 -3.87
N MET A 168 -7.93 -44.98 -3.61
CA MET A 168 -8.41 -44.59 -2.28
C MET A 168 -9.93 -44.73 -2.17
N PRO A 169 -10.50 -44.89 -0.95
CA PRO A 169 -11.94 -44.93 -0.79
C PRO A 169 -12.54 -43.54 -0.96
N GLY A 170 -13.52 -43.43 -1.84
CA GLY A 170 -14.46 -42.28 -1.85
C GLY A 170 -15.53 -42.51 -0.77
N PHE A 171 -15.95 -41.40 -0.12
CA PHE A 171 -16.92 -41.43 0.98
C PHE A 171 -18.19 -40.67 0.61
N THR A 172 -19.32 -41.17 1.07
CA THR A 172 -20.60 -40.48 1.16
C THR A 172 -21.21 -40.72 2.54
N HIS A 173 -21.74 -39.69 3.18
CA HIS A 173 -22.33 -39.77 4.51
C HIS A 173 -21.40 -40.47 5.54
N LEU A 174 -20.09 -40.20 5.48
CA LEU A 174 -19.06 -40.84 6.32
C LEU A 174 -18.93 -42.38 6.11
N GLN A 175 -19.54 -42.93 5.05
CA GLN A 175 -19.45 -44.31 4.66
C GLN A 175 -18.55 -44.47 3.44
N LYS A 176 -17.77 -45.59 3.38
CA LYS A 176 -17.04 -45.97 2.17
C LYS A 176 -18.04 -46.28 1.07
N ALA A 177 -17.94 -45.58 -0.05
CA ALA A 177 -18.87 -45.71 -1.16
C ALA A 177 -18.22 -46.40 -2.35
N GLN A 178 -17.23 -45.75 -2.98
CA GLN A 178 -16.65 -46.23 -4.22
C GLN A 178 -15.13 -46.03 -4.24
N PRO A 179 -14.38 -46.86 -4.98
CA PRO A 179 -12.97 -46.59 -5.21
C PRO A 179 -12.83 -45.36 -6.14
N VAL A 180 -11.90 -44.49 -5.81
CA VAL A 180 -11.47 -43.39 -6.66
C VAL A 180 -9.95 -43.36 -6.70
N THR A 181 -9.33 -42.70 -7.70
CA THR A 181 -7.90 -42.46 -7.66
C THR A 181 -7.61 -41.13 -6.96
N LEU A 182 -6.42 -41.05 -6.33
CA LEU A 182 -5.99 -39.78 -5.73
C LEU A 182 -5.87 -38.69 -6.79
N ALA A 183 -5.42 -39.03 -7.99
CA ALA A 183 -5.38 -38.11 -9.12
C ALA A 183 -6.77 -37.52 -9.45
N HIS A 184 -7.83 -38.37 -9.48
CA HIS A 184 -9.18 -37.89 -9.72
C HIS A 184 -9.66 -36.95 -8.62
N HIS A 185 -9.40 -37.29 -7.36
CA HIS A 185 -9.77 -36.44 -6.22
C HIS A 185 -9.08 -35.08 -6.27
N VAL A 186 -7.76 -35.04 -6.47
CA VAL A 186 -6.95 -33.82 -6.57
C VAL A 186 -7.36 -33.00 -7.81
N GLY A 187 -7.68 -33.67 -8.92
CA GLY A 187 -8.13 -33.05 -10.16
C GLY A 187 -9.38 -32.19 -10.00
N ALA A 188 -10.28 -32.56 -9.10
CA ALA A 188 -11.47 -31.74 -8.79
C ALA A 188 -11.08 -30.36 -8.25
N TYR A 189 -10.08 -30.30 -7.35
CA TYR A 189 -9.56 -29.02 -6.82
C TYR A 189 -8.84 -28.22 -7.90
N MET A 190 -8.04 -28.87 -8.74
CA MET A 190 -7.36 -28.22 -9.85
C MET A 190 -8.37 -27.52 -10.78
N GLU A 191 -9.50 -28.16 -11.12
CA GLU A 191 -10.53 -27.56 -11.95
C GLU A 191 -11.26 -26.41 -11.22
N MET A 192 -11.38 -26.41 -9.89
CA MET A 192 -11.87 -25.26 -9.13
C MET A 192 -10.93 -24.07 -9.26
N PHE A 193 -9.65 -24.23 -8.96
CA PHE A 193 -8.64 -23.14 -9.04
C PHE A 193 -8.44 -22.63 -10.46
N LYS A 194 -8.63 -23.49 -11.48
CA LYS A 194 -8.60 -23.05 -12.88
C LYS A 194 -9.72 -22.06 -13.22
N ARG A 195 -10.92 -22.25 -12.65
CA ARG A 195 -12.02 -21.27 -12.78
C ARG A 195 -11.72 -19.98 -12.03
N ASP A 196 -11.12 -20.06 -10.83
CA ASP A 196 -10.75 -18.89 -10.04
C ASP A 196 -9.63 -18.06 -10.71
N TYR A 197 -8.75 -18.72 -11.48
CA TYR A 197 -7.68 -18.07 -12.23
C TYR A 197 -8.21 -17.27 -13.42
N SER A 198 -9.35 -17.59 -14.02
CA SER A 198 -9.88 -16.95 -15.24
C SER A 198 -10.37 -15.55 -14.96
#